data_a4de2dc7460021813e178f96d1e6ba4e
#
_entry.id   a4de2dc7460021813e178f96d1e6ba4e
#
_cell.length_a   1.000
_cell.length_b   1.000
_cell.length_c   1.000
_cell.angle_alpha   90.00
_cell.angle_beta   90.00
_cell.angle_gamma   90.00
#
_symmetry.space_group_name_H-M   'P 1'
#
loop_
_entity.id
_entity.type
_entity.pdbx_description
1 polymer ?
#
loop_
_entity_poly.entity_id
_entity_poly.type
_entity_poly.pdbx_seq_one_letter_code
_entity_poly.pdbx_strand_id
1 'polypeptide(L)'
;HRAHTREEMIHLVGEEVFNRVKCVDSKDDFVHMGTTRRGTPVDIYRDVAEADVRICLGNIEFHYFAGYSGGSKAIMPGVSTRNAIQCNHSRMVQAEAKAGAIEGNPIREDIDEVCERFVPITFIVNVILDEKKRIRRCVAGHFIKAHREGCRFLDQLYKIQIPHRADIVIV
;
A
#
# COMPACT_ATOMS: atom_id res chain seq x y z
N HIS A 1 15.16 -8.09 1.98
CA HIS A 1 14.87 -8.00 3.42
C HIS A 1 15.35 -9.27 4.13
N ARG A 2 15.77 -9.16 5.41
CA ARG A 2 16.00 -10.34 6.24
C ARG A 2 14.65 -10.94 6.68
N ALA A 3 14.65 -12.23 6.97
CA ALA A 3 13.49 -12.85 7.60
C ALA A 3 13.27 -12.31 9.03
N HIS A 4 12.03 -12.21 9.45
CA HIS A 4 11.69 -11.90 10.85
C HIS A 4 11.96 -13.10 11.74
N THR A 5 12.36 -12.84 12.99
CA THR A 5 12.41 -13.88 14.01
C THR A 5 10.99 -14.23 14.47
N ARG A 6 10.87 -15.34 15.19
CA ARG A 6 9.57 -15.75 15.78
C ARG A 6 9.00 -14.66 16.69
N GLU A 7 9.84 -14.06 17.51
CA GLU A 7 9.47 -13.00 18.47
C GLU A 7 9.01 -11.73 17.73
N GLU A 8 9.66 -11.37 16.62
CA GLU A 8 9.27 -10.24 15.79
C GLU A 8 7.92 -10.49 15.11
N MET A 9 7.66 -11.69 14.60
CA MET A 9 6.36 -12.04 14.03
C MET A 9 5.25 -11.98 15.07
N ILE A 10 5.49 -12.52 16.28
CA ILE A 10 4.54 -12.43 17.39
C ILE A 10 4.26 -10.96 17.76
N HIS A 11 5.30 -10.14 17.78
CA HIS A 11 5.14 -8.70 18.06
C HIS A 11 4.28 -8.00 17.00
N LEU A 12 4.42 -8.38 15.72
CA LEU A 12 3.67 -7.77 14.61
C LEU A 12 2.19 -8.19 14.58
N VAL A 13 1.89 -9.46 14.81
CA VAL A 13 0.52 -9.99 14.60
C VAL A 13 -0.19 -10.35 15.90
N GLY A 14 0.52 -10.39 17.02
CA GLY A 14 0.03 -10.87 18.29
C GLY A 14 0.13 -12.40 18.43
N GLU A 15 0.28 -12.87 19.67
CA GLU A 15 0.51 -14.28 19.98
C GLU A 15 -0.69 -15.17 19.57
N GLU A 16 -1.90 -14.69 19.78
CA GLU A 16 -3.11 -15.44 19.41
C GLU A 16 -3.16 -15.69 17.89
N VAL A 17 -2.93 -14.68 17.09
CA VAL A 17 -2.93 -14.81 15.62
C VAL A 17 -1.79 -15.70 15.16
N PHE A 18 -0.59 -15.49 15.71
CA PHE A 18 0.59 -16.29 15.36
C PHE A 18 0.39 -17.78 15.61
N ASN A 19 -0.31 -18.14 16.68
CA ASN A 19 -0.59 -19.54 17.04
C ASN A 19 -1.73 -20.17 16.22
N ARG A 20 -2.58 -19.36 15.57
CA ARG A 20 -3.75 -19.84 14.83
C ARG A 20 -3.56 -19.90 13.32
N VAL A 21 -2.66 -19.08 12.77
CA VAL A 21 -2.42 -19.01 11.33
C VAL A 21 -0.93 -19.12 11.01
N LYS A 22 -0.60 -19.68 9.84
CA LYS A 22 0.78 -19.73 9.36
C LYS A 22 1.24 -18.31 8.99
N CYS A 23 2.20 -17.78 9.73
CA CYS A 23 2.85 -16.50 9.44
C CYS A 23 4.12 -16.75 8.64
N VAL A 24 4.29 -16.06 7.51
CA VAL A 24 5.46 -16.17 6.63
C VAL A 24 5.90 -14.80 6.15
N ASP A 25 7.21 -14.65 5.95
CA ASP A 25 7.75 -13.52 5.20
C ASP A 25 7.69 -13.78 3.69
N SER A 26 7.56 -12.73 2.89
CA SER A 26 7.85 -12.83 1.47
C SER A 26 9.35 -13.11 1.29
N LYS A 27 9.66 -14.24 0.64
CA LYS A 27 11.04 -14.70 0.36
C LYS A 27 11.37 -14.46 -1.11
N ASP A 28 12.53 -14.94 -1.54
CA ASP A 28 13.04 -14.81 -2.93
C ASP A 28 12.35 -15.80 -3.91
N ASP A 29 11.06 -16.07 -3.71
CA ASP A 29 10.25 -16.94 -4.57
C ASP A 29 9.09 -16.12 -5.18
N PHE A 30 9.33 -15.58 -6.36
CA PHE A 30 8.41 -14.69 -7.06
C PHE A 30 7.93 -15.30 -8.37
N VAL A 31 6.68 -15.01 -8.71
CA VAL A 31 6.05 -15.37 -10.00
C VAL A 31 5.90 -14.10 -10.82
N HIS A 32 6.35 -14.15 -12.08
CA HIS A 32 6.11 -13.09 -13.05
C HIS A 32 4.69 -13.19 -13.60
N MET A 33 3.83 -12.23 -13.26
CA MET A 33 2.42 -12.19 -13.66
C MET A 33 2.18 -11.35 -14.92
N GLY A 34 3.19 -10.60 -15.38
CA GLY A 34 3.11 -9.74 -16.56
C GLY A 34 3.77 -8.39 -16.34
N THR A 35 3.39 -7.42 -17.15
CA THR A 35 3.95 -6.06 -17.10
C THR A 35 2.83 -5.03 -17.25
N THR A 36 2.82 -3.99 -16.43
CA THR A 36 1.85 -2.90 -16.51
C THR A 36 2.03 -2.10 -17.80
N ARG A 37 1.03 -1.27 -18.15
CA ARG A 37 1.13 -0.35 -19.29
C ARG A 37 2.29 0.65 -19.16
N ARG A 38 2.72 0.92 -17.94
CA ARG A 38 3.86 1.80 -17.65
C ARG A 38 5.21 1.06 -17.63
N GLY A 39 5.24 -0.24 -17.95
CA GLY A 39 6.46 -1.03 -18.02
C GLY A 39 6.95 -1.57 -16.68
N THR A 40 6.15 -1.50 -15.62
CA THR A 40 6.50 -2.08 -14.32
C THR A 40 6.28 -3.59 -14.37
N PRO A 41 7.32 -4.41 -14.09
CA PRO A 41 7.13 -5.86 -13.99
C PRO A 41 6.26 -6.20 -12.77
N VAL A 42 5.34 -7.14 -12.96
CA VAL A 42 4.45 -7.63 -11.90
C VAL A 42 5.01 -8.95 -11.38
N ASP A 43 6.05 -8.85 -10.57
CA ASP A 43 6.71 -9.98 -9.93
C ASP A 43 6.22 -10.08 -8.48
N ILE A 44 5.43 -11.09 -8.17
CA ILE A 44 4.70 -11.21 -6.91
C ILE A 44 5.13 -12.47 -6.17
N TYR A 45 5.30 -12.38 -4.85
CA TYR A 45 5.60 -13.52 -4.00
C TYR A 45 4.61 -14.67 -4.27
N ARG A 46 5.14 -15.89 -4.48
CA ARG A 46 4.37 -17.04 -4.99
C ARG A 46 3.11 -17.34 -4.17
N ASP A 47 3.21 -17.41 -2.84
CA ASP A 47 2.05 -17.73 -2.00
C ASP A 47 0.91 -16.70 -2.18
N VAL A 48 1.24 -15.45 -2.51
CA VAL A 48 0.25 -14.41 -2.81
C VAL A 48 -0.24 -14.49 -4.25
N ALA A 49 0.65 -14.77 -5.20
CA ALA A 49 0.29 -14.88 -6.62
C ALA A 49 -0.67 -16.06 -6.87
N GLU A 50 -0.47 -17.18 -6.18
CA GLU A 50 -1.23 -18.41 -6.32
C GLU A 50 -2.44 -18.55 -5.36
N ALA A 51 -2.62 -17.60 -4.45
CA ALA A 51 -3.75 -17.63 -3.51
C ALA A 51 -5.09 -17.44 -4.22
N ASP A 52 -6.10 -18.21 -3.85
CA ASP A 52 -7.48 -18.06 -4.34
C ASP A 52 -8.17 -16.82 -3.78
N VAL A 53 -7.85 -16.48 -2.52
CA VAL A 53 -8.44 -15.34 -1.79
C VAL A 53 -7.34 -14.48 -1.22
N ARG A 54 -7.38 -13.17 -1.51
CA ARG A 54 -6.43 -12.18 -1.02
C ARG A 54 -7.15 -11.13 -0.19
N ILE A 55 -6.90 -11.15 1.12
CA ILE A 55 -7.40 -10.14 2.06
C ILE A 55 -6.20 -9.30 2.50
N CYS A 56 -6.22 -8.01 2.18
CA CYS A 56 -5.12 -7.11 2.51
C CYS A 56 -5.47 -6.25 3.72
N LEU A 57 -4.63 -6.32 4.74
CA LEU A 57 -4.72 -5.51 5.95
C LEU A 57 -3.70 -4.37 5.89
N GLY A 58 -4.04 -3.20 6.42
CA GLY A 58 -3.10 -2.09 6.45
C GLY A 58 -3.69 -0.82 7.04
N ASN A 59 -2.91 0.26 7.00
CA ASN A 59 -3.36 1.59 7.35
C ASN A 59 -3.30 2.55 6.16
N ILE A 60 -4.10 3.60 6.20
CA ILE A 60 -4.11 4.68 5.23
C ILE A 60 -3.49 5.91 5.88
N GLU A 61 -2.39 6.38 5.31
CA GLU A 61 -1.65 7.59 5.67
C GLU A 61 -1.25 8.33 4.39
N PHE A 62 -0.87 9.60 4.49
CA PHE A 62 -0.25 10.30 3.37
C PHE A 62 1.08 9.65 2.97
N HIS A 63 1.34 9.62 1.67
CA HIS A 63 2.58 9.06 1.14
C HIS A 63 3.20 10.03 0.14
N TYR A 64 4.49 10.31 0.28
CA TYR A 64 5.21 11.37 -0.41
C TYR A 64 4.94 11.45 -1.92
N PHE A 65 4.96 10.33 -2.62
CA PHE A 65 4.80 10.28 -4.07
C PHE A 65 3.67 9.36 -4.55
N ALA A 66 3.21 8.40 -3.76
CA ALA A 66 2.08 7.51 -4.14
C ALA A 66 0.71 8.03 -3.67
N GLY A 67 0.66 9.27 -3.20
CA GLY A 67 -0.54 9.88 -2.66
C GLY A 67 -0.86 9.42 -1.25
N TYR A 68 -1.23 8.15 -1.11
CA TYR A 68 -1.59 7.51 0.16
C TYR A 68 -1.01 6.10 0.27
N SER A 69 -0.87 5.60 1.50
CA SER A 69 -0.63 4.18 1.79
C SER A 69 -1.93 3.36 1.72
N GLY A 70 -1.87 2.08 2.06
CA GLY A 70 -3.01 1.18 2.06
C GLY A 70 -3.49 0.74 0.67
N GLY A 71 -4.60 0.01 0.63
CA GLY A 71 -5.17 -0.53 -0.61
C GLY A 71 -4.22 -1.45 -1.35
N SER A 72 -4.11 -1.24 -2.65
CA SER A 72 -3.26 -2.01 -3.57
C SER A 72 -1.77 -2.02 -3.18
N LYS A 73 -1.33 -1.08 -2.31
CA LYS A 73 0.07 -1.06 -1.84
C LYS A 73 0.46 -2.28 -1.00
N ALA A 74 -0.48 -3.03 -0.48
CA ALA A 74 -0.19 -4.32 0.16
C ALA A 74 0.39 -5.34 -0.83
N ILE A 75 0.04 -5.24 -2.11
CA ILE A 75 0.57 -6.08 -3.18
C ILE A 75 1.81 -5.45 -3.81
N MET A 76 1.68 -4.22 -4.33
CA MET A 76 2.78 -3.46 -4.90
C MET A 76 2.99 -2.18 -4.08
N PRO A 77 4.07 -1.99 -3.34
CA PRO A 77 5.31 -2.79 -3.30
C PRO A 77 5.33 -3.94 -2.28
N GLY A 78 4.28 -4.17 -1.49
CA GLY A 78 4.32 -4.97 -0.27
C GLY A 78 4.87 -6.39 -0.43
N VAL A 79 4.53 -7.08 -1.51
CA VAL A 79 4.96 -8.45 -1.80
C VAL A 79 5.58 -8.59 -3.18
N SER A 80 6.22 -7.52 -3.67
CA SER A 80 6.83 -7.44 -4.99
C SER A 80 8.36 -7.46 -4.93
N THR A 81 9.02 -7.73 -6.06
CA THR A 81 10.47 -7.69 -6.16
C THR A 81 11.01 -6.27 -6.04
N ARG A 82 12.28 -6.17 -5.64
CA ARG A 82 12.99 -4.89 -5.62
C ARG A 82 13.01 -4.20 -6.99
N ASN A 83 13.16 -4.97 -8.07
CA ASN A 83 13.14 -4.45 -9.44
C ASN A 83 11.78 -3.81 -9.77
N ALA A 84 10.68 -4.49 -9.47
CA ALA A 84 9.32 -3.97 -9.66
C ALA A 84 9.11 -2.67 -8.87
N ILE A 85 9.54 -2.63 -7.61
CA ILE A 85 9.47 -1.45 -6.75
C ILE A 85 10.26 -0.29 -7.35
N GLN A 86 11.51 -0.51 -7.77
CA GLN A 86 12.35 0.52 -8.35
C GLN A 86 11.76 1.06 -9.66
N CYS A 87 11.23 0.19 -10.51
CA CYS A 87 10.58 0.58 -11.76
C CYS A 87 9.35 1.48 -11.49
N ASN A 88 8.46 1.10 -10.58
CA ASN A 88 7.33 1.92 -10.18
C ASN A 88 7.78 3.26 -9.55
N HIS A 89 8.66 3.20 -8.55
CA HIS A 89 9.10 4.37 -7.78
C HIS A 89 9.98 5.34 -8.58
N SER A 90 10.62 4.92 -9.69
CA SER A 90 11.38 5.84 -10.55
C SER A 90 10.54 7.01 -11.08
N ARG A 91 9.21 6.87 -11.10
CA ARG A 91 8.27 7.91 -11.52
C ARG A 91 8.02 9.00 -10.46
N MET A 92 8.64 8.89 -9.28
CA MET A 92 8.49 9.89 -8.20
C MET A 92 9.00 11.29 -8.58
N VAL A 93 9.77 11.40 -9.65
CA VAL A 93 10.26 12.68 -10.19
C VAL A 93 9.20 13.45 -11.00
N GLN A 94 8.07 12.82 -11.33
CA GLN A 94 6.98 13.46 -12.06
C GLN A 94 6.16 14.35 -11.12
N ALA A 95 5.72 15.50 -11.60
CA ALA A 95 5.02 16.51 -10.79
C ALA A 95 3.70 16.00 -10.17
N GLU A 96 3.05 15.04 -10.84
CA GLU A 96 1.81 14.42 -10.39
C GLU A 96 2.02 13.38 -9.28
N ALA A 97 3.24 12.88 -9.11
CA ALA A 97 3.62 11.93 -8.06
C ALA A 97 3.85 12.68 -6.73
N LYS A 98 2.76 13.01 -6.04
CA LYS A 98 2.79 13.81 -4.82
C LYS A 98 1.84 13.30 -3.75
N ALA A 99 2.07 13.71 -2.52
CA ALA A 99 1.22 13.36 -1.39
C ALA A 99 -0.22 13.84 -1.60
N GLY A 100 -1.18 13.00 -1.23
CA GLY A 100 -2.60 13.32 -1.34
C GLY A 100 -3.17 13.27 -2.77
N ALA A 101 -2.36 12.95 -3.79
CA ALA A 101 -2.82 12.78 -5.17
C ALA A 101 -3.11 11.31 -5.49
N ILE A 102 -4.26 11.05 -6.08
CA ILE A 102 -4.67 9.72 -6.55
C ILE A 102 -4.81 9.73 -8.08
N GLU A 103 -5.77 10.52 -8.56
CA GLU A 103 -6.05 10.64 -9.99
C GLU A 103 -4.90 11.36 -10.69
N GLY A 104 -4.44 10.81 -11.81
CA GLY A 104 -3.29 11.31 -12.53
C GLY A 104 -1.94 11.01 -11.87
N ASN A 105 -1.90 10.44 -10.66
CA ASN A 105 -0.65 10.06 -10.03
C ASN A 105 -0.09 8.79 -10.68
N PRO A 106 1.03 8.87 -11.42
CA PRO A 106 1.52 7.77 -12.23
C PRO A 106 1.95 6.55 -11.41
N ILE A 107 2.37 6.77 -10.16
CA ILE A 107 2.77 5.70 -9.25
C ILE A 107 1.53 4.99 -8.71
N ARG A 108 0.52 5.75 -8.28
CA ARG A 108 -0.72 5.18 -7.74
C ARG A 108 -1.49 4.40 -8.80
N GLU A 109 -1.66 4.96 -9.98
CA GLU A 109 -2.36 4.30 -11.08
C GLU A 109 -1.68 3.01 -11.52
N ASP A 110 -0.35 3.00 -11.56
CA ASP A 110 0.44 1.82 -11.87
C ASP A 110 0.28 0.70 -10.81
N ILE A 111 0.28 1.08 -9.52
CA ILE A 111 0.01 0.16 -8.40
C ILE A 111 -1.41 -0.41 -8.48
N ASP A 112 -2.40 0.43 -8.76
CA ASP A 112 -3.79 -0.02 -8.86
C ASP A 112 -3.99 -0.94 -10.08
N GLU A 113 -3.34 -0.66 -11.22
CA GLU A 113 -3.35 -1.53 -12.40
C GLU A 113 -2.82 -2.94 -12.11
N VAL A 114 -1.79 -3.08 -11.27
CA VAL A 114 -1.30 -4.40 -10.83
C VAL A 114 -2.43 -5.23 -10.24
N CYS A 115 -3.22 -4.62 -9.35
CA CYS A 115 -4.31 -5.33 -8.68
C CYS A 115 -5.57 -5.49 -9.53
N GLU A 116 -5.81 -4.58 -10.48
CA GLU A 116 -6.95 -4.69 -11.39
C GLU A 116 -6.76 -5.77 -12.46
N ARG A 117 -5.55 -5.96 -12.95
CA ARG A 117 -5.29 -6.78 -14.13
C ARG A 117 -4.58 -8.10 -13.85
N PHE A 118 -3.72 -8.15 -12.84
CA PHE A 118 -2.81 -9.27 -12.65
C PHE A 118 -3.04 -10.00 -11.31
N VAL A 119 -3.25 -9.26 -10.23
CA VAL A 119 -3.31 -9.83 -8.87
C VAL A 119 -4.55 -9.27 -8.14
N PRO A 120 -5.75 -9.73 -8.52
CA PRO A 120 -6.97 -9.19 -7.96
C PRO A 120 -7.04 -9.38 -6.45
N ILE A 121 -7.32 -8.28 -5.74
CA ILE A 121 -7.56 -8.28 -4.30
C ILE A 121 -9.04 -8.57 -4.06
N THR A 122 -9.33 -9.60 -3.27
CA THR A 122 -10.70 -9.97 -2.91
C THR A 122 -11.31 -8.96 -1.96
N PHE A 123 -10.54 -8.51 -0.97
CA PHE A 123 -11.03 -7.65 0.10
C PHE A 123 -9.90 -6.89 0.79
N ILE A 124 -10.16 -5.66 1.19
CA ILE A 124 -9.26 -4.93 2.07
C ILE A 124 -9.92 -4.61 3.41
N VAL A 125 -9.12 -4.54 4.46
CA VAL A 125 -9.47 -3.92 5.73
C VAL A 125 -8.37 -2.93 6.05
N ASN A 126 -8.66 -1.64 5.95
CA ASN A 126 -7.70 -0.59 6.23
C ASN A 126 -8.19 0.30 7.36
N VAL A 127 -7.27 0.68 8.23
CA VAL A 127 -7.54 1.59 9.35
C VAL A 127 -6.93 2.96 9.08
N ILE A 128 -7.50 3.97 9.69
CA ILE A 128 -6.95 5.32 9.77
C ILE A 128 -6.67 5.58 11.24
N LEU A 129 -5.45 6.03 11.53
CA LEU A 129 -4.95 6.22 12.88
C LEU A 129 -4.86 7.70 13.23
N ASP A 130 -4.99 8.02 14.53
CA ASP A 130 -4.64 9.35 15.05
C ASP A 130 -3.14 9.45 15.39
N GLU A 131 -2.71 10.61 15.86
CA GLU A 131 -1.33 10.90 16.27
C GLU A 131 -0.81 9.96 17.37
N LYS A 132 -1.73 9.42 18.19
CA LYS A 132 -1.43 8.46 19.25
C LYS A 132 -1.55 7.01 18.78
N LYS A 133 -1.60 6.77 17.46
CA LYS A 133 -1.77 5.45 16.83
C LYS A 133 -3.05 4.71 17.23
N ARG A 134 -4.10 5.43 17.64
CA ARG A 134 -5.41 4.85 17.94
C ARG A 134 -6.25 4.82 16.67
N ILE A 135 -7.01 3.75 16.46
CA ILE A 135 -7.90 3.60 15.32
C ILE A 135 -9.02 4.64 15.40
N ARG A 136 -9.11 5.51 14.41
CA ARG A 136 -10.17 6.52 14.26
C ARG A 136 -11.26 6.06 13.31
N ARG A 137 -10.90 5.30 12.29
CA ARG A 137 -11.84 4.72 11.34
C ARG A 137 -11.28 3.41 10.79
N CYS A 138 -12.18 2.50 10.46
CA CYS A 138 -11.90 1.32 9.66
C CYS A 138 -12.75 1.40 8.39
N VAL A 139 -12.13 1.11 7.24
CA VAL A 139 -12.81 0.94 5.96
C VAL A 139 -12.51 -0.45 5.43
N ALA A 140 -13.54 -1.12 4.89
CA ALA A 140 -13.43 -2.49 4.43
C ALA A 140 -14.26 -2.70 3.16
N GLY A 141 -13.79 -3.59 2.28
CA GLY A 141 -14.49 -3.92 1.05
C GLY A 141 -13.59 -3.92 -0.19
N HIS A 142 -14.16 -3.51 -1.32
CA HIS A 142 -13.44 -3.44 -2.60
C HIS A 142 -12.22 -2.52 -2.50
N PHE A 143 -11.06 -3.01 -2.94
CA PHE A 143 -9.76 -2.38 -2.70
C PHE A 143 -9.66 -0.93 -3.20
N ILE A 144 -10.32 -0.57 -4.31
CA ILE A 144 -10.39 0.82 -4.77
C ILE A 144 -11.41 1.62 -3.94
N LYS A 145 -12.68 1.15 -3.86
CA LYS A 145 -13.77 1.94 -3.27
C LYS A 145 -13.54 2.22 -1.77
N ALA A 146 -13.23 1.17 -1.00
CA ALA A 146 -12.96 1.32 0.43
C ALA A 146 -11.70 2.15 0.68
N HIS A 147 -10.62 1.95 -0.11
CA HIS A 147 -9.42 2.77 0.00
C HIS A 147 -9.71 4.25 -0.24
N ARG A 148 -10.44 4.61 -1.30
CA ARG A 148 -10.77 6.01 -1.62
C ARG A 148 -11.65 6.66 -0.55
N GLU A 149 -12.54 5.88 0.08
CA GLU A 149 -13.31 6.37 1.23
C GLU A 149 -12.40 6.67 2.41
N GLY A 150 -11.46 5.79 2.72
CA GLY A 150 -10.46 6.02 3.77
C GLY A 150 -9.58 7.23 3.50
N CYS A 151 -9.15 7.46 2.26
CA CYS A 151 -8.37 8.64 1.87
C CYS A 151 -9.16 9.94 2.11
N ARG A 152 -10.44 9.98 1.71
CA ARG A 152 -11.30 11.16 1.99
C ARG A 152 -11.45 11.43 3.48
N PHE A 153 -11.58 10.39 4.29
CA PHE A 153 -11.64 10.56 5.74
C PHE A 153 -10.32 11.06 6.32
N LEU A 154 -9.18 10.54 5.84
CA LEU A 154 -7.85 11.02 6.23
C LEU A 154 -7.66 12.51 5.89
N ASP A 155 -8.12 12.93 4.70
CA ASP A 155 -8.07 14.34 4.28
C ASP A 155 -8.83 15.23 5.27
N GLN A 156 -9.99 14.81 5.74
CA GLN A 156 -10.77 15.58 6.74
C GLN A 156 -10.05 15.73 8.08
N LEU A 157 -9.21 14.75 8.45
CA LEU A 157 -8.47 14.78 9.70
C LEU A 157 -7.19 15.64 9.62
N TYR A 158 -6.46 15.55 8.50
CA TYR A 158 -5.08 16.01 8.45
C TYR A 158 -4.76 16.99 7.31
N LYS A 159 -5.65 17.15 6.33
CA LYS A 159 -5.41 18.08 5.22
C LYS A 159 -5.72 19.50 5.65
N ILE A 160 -4.66 20.30 5.78
CA ILE A 160 -4.78 21.71 6.12
C ILE A 160 -4.75 22.52 4.83
N GLN A 161 -5.71 23.46 4.68
CA GLN A 161 -5.69 24.43 3.59
C GLN A 161 -4.80 25.59 3.98
N ILE A 162 -3.77 25.84 3.19
CA ILE A 162 -2.91 27.01 3.33
C ILE A 162 -3.47 28.10 2.42
N PRO A 163 -3.90 29.26 2.95
CA PRO A 163 -4.57 30.29 2.15
C PRO A 163 -3.65 30.94 1.11
N HIS A 164 -2.35 31.00 1.40
CA HIS A 164 -1.31 31.50 0.47
C HIS A 164 0.03 30.81 0.75
N ARG A 165 0.89 30.78 -0.25
CA ARG A 165 2.25 30.26 -0.07
C ARG A 165 3.09 31.24 0.73
N ALA A 166 3.92 30.73 1.61
CA ALA A 166 4.95 31.51 2.30
C ALA A 166 6.20 31.62 1.40
N ASP A 167 6.89 32.73 1.47
CA ASP A 167 8.19 32.92 0.78
C ASP A 167 9.31 32.13 1.48
N ILE A 168 9.19 31.95 2.79
CA ILE A 168 10.16 31.20 3.61
C ILE A 168 9.38 30.28 4.56
N VAL A 169 9.78 29.02 4.63
CA VAL A 169 9.27 28.03 5.57
C VAL A 169 10.43 27.47 6.38
N ILE A 170 10.31 27.55 7.72
CA ILE A 170 11.27 26.95 8.66
C ILE A 170 10.60 25.72 9.27
N VAL A 171 11.26 24.55 9.17
CA VAL A 171 10.78 23.25 9.65
C VAL A 171 11.76 22.69 10.66
#